data_5a77840f50cd0204150e7e6fd90cdb0b
#
_entry.id   5a77840f50cd0204150e7e6fd90cdb0b
#
_cell.length_a   1.000
_cell.length_b   1.000
_cell.length_c   1.000
_cell.angle_alpha   90.00
_cell.angle_beta   90.00
_cell.angle_gamma   90.00
#
_symmetry.space_group_name_H-M   'P 1'
#
loop_
_entity.id
_entity.type
_entity.pdbx_description
1 polymer ?
#
loop_
_entity_poly.entity_id
_entity_poly.type
_entity_poly.pdbx_seq_one_letter_code
_entity_poly.pdbx_strand_id
1 'polypeptide(L)'
;MKRMWFIAALAVSAGALPAVAEAAAAFSTANVNMRSGPSTRYPAVIVVPAGNRVDIRGCMSSANWCDVSFAGYRGWVSGSYLQTTYSQRRVSVGPQYYRPLGIPTVTFSIGRYWDDHYRGRPFYRDRDRWRDGDDRRDADRDRDRRVDNDRRGREDDRRVRREFEPQDDRDRHPVFRMMRERCERDPSACR
;
A
#
# COMPACT_ATOMS: atom_id res chain seq x y z
N MET A 1 4.30 -71.20 31.67
CA MET A 1 3.21 -70.22 31.51
C MET A 1 3.83 -68.84 31.22
N LYS A 2 3.93 -68.46 29.96
CA LYS A 2 4.55 -67.17 29.49
C LYS A 2 3.47 -66.15 29.37
N ARG A 3 3.48 -65.08 30.22
CA ARG A 3 2.57 -63.95 30.11
C ARG A 3 3.14 -62.92 29.08
N MET A 4 2.52 -62.80 27.90
CA MET A 4 2.83 -61.76 26.94
C MET A 4 2.11 -60.46 27.36
N TRP A 5 2.90 -59.42 27.62
CA TRP A 5 2.40 -58.05 27.86
C TRP A 5 2.31 -57.33 26.52
N PHE A 6 1.10 -57.01 26.11
CA PHE A 6 0.87 -56.12 24.96
C PHE A 6 0.91 -54.68 25.45
N ILE A 7 1.93 -53.95 25.01
CA ILE A 7 2.02 -52.49 25.22
C ILE A 7 1.27 -51.84 24.05
N ALA A 8 0.08 -51.29 24.32
CA ALA A 8 -0.67 -50.47 23.37
C ALA A 8 -0.07 -49.08 23.33
N ALA A 9 0.63 -48.73 22.25
CA ALA A 9 1.13 -47.37 22.00
C ALA A 9 -0.03 -46.47 21.57
N LEU A 10 -0.48 -45.56 22.44
CA LEU A 10 -1.41 -44.50 22.10
C LEU A 10 -0.67 -43.42 21.27
N ALA A 11 -0.93 -43.37 19.97
CA ALA A 11 -0.47 -42.28 19.12
C ALA A 11 -1.36 -41.04 19.38
N VAL A 12 -0.84 -40.05 20.11
CA VAL A 12 -1.46 -38.73 20.27
C VAL A 12 -1.22 -37.94 19.01
N SER A 13 -2.21 -37.90 18.12
CA SER A 13 -2.21 -36.99 16.96
C SER A 13 -2.43 -35.57 17.47
N ALA A 14 -1.37 -34.76 17.48
CA ALA A 14 -1.46 -33.30 17.71
C ALA A 14 -2.20 -32.67 16.53
N GLY A 15 -3.51 -32.46 16.67
CA GLY A 15 -4.31 -31.70 15.71
C GLY A 15 -3.85 -30.26 15.70
N ALA A 16 -3.32 -29.79 14.56
CA ALA A 16 -3.05 -28.39 14.34
C ALA A 16 -4.39 -27.64 14.30
N LEU A 17 -4.71 -26.94 15.39
CA LEU A 17 -5.87 -26.05 15.42
C LEU A 17 -5.57 -24.86 14.47
N PRO A 18 -6.49 -24.52 13.53
CA PRO A 18 -6.32 -23.33 12.71
C PRO A 18 -6.29 -22.10 13.63
N ALA A 19 -5.22 -21.33 13.56
CA ALA A 19 -5.15 -20.03 14.22
C ALA A 19 -6.20 -19.11 13.58
N VAL A 20 -7.28 -18.85 14.30
CA VAL A 20 -8.26 -17.84 13.89
C VAL A 20 -7.53 -16.51 14.01
N ALA A 21 -7.29 -15.84 12.90
CA ALA A 21 -6.75 -14.49 12.89
C ALA A 21 -7.75 -13.59 13.65
N GLU A 22 -7.40 -13.21 14.87
CA GLU A 22 -8.24 -12.33 15.67
C GLU A 22 -8.24 -10.93 15.04
N ALA A 23 -9.43 -10.40 14.81
CA ALA A 23 -9.58 -9.05 14.26
C ALA A 23 -9.04 -8.04 15.28
N ALA A 24 -8.17 -7.14 14.85
CA ALA A 24 -7.62 -6.10 15.72
C ALA A 24 -8.74 -5.17 16.21
N ALA A 25 -8.86 -5.02 17.53
CA ALA A 25 -9.86 -4.15 18.13
C ALA A 25 -9.38 -2.70 18.14
N ALA A 26 -10.28 -1.77 17.78
CA ALA A 26 -10.06 -0.33 17.90
C ALA A 26 -11.31 0.37 18.42
N PHE A 27 -11.14 1.63 18.83
CA PHE A 27 -12.22 2.47 19.32
C PHE A 27 -12.34 3.73 18.46
N SER A 28 -13.56 4.11 18.13
CA SER A 28 -13.83 5.36 17.42
C SER A 28 -13.54 6.58 18.31
N THR A 29 -12.80 7.56 17.78
CA THR A 29 -12.46 8.80 18.52
C THR A 29 -13.52 9.89 18.41
N ALA A 30 -14.45 9.76 17.46
CA ALA A 30 -15.53 10.68 17.19
C ALA A 30 -16.73 9.92 16.61
N ASN A 31 -17.88 10.59 16.48
CA ASN A 31 -18.98 10.08 15.67
C ASN A 31 -18.53 10.06 14.21
N VAL A 32 -18.33 8.87 13.62
CA VAL A 32 -17.78 8.72 12.28
C VAL A 32 -18.71 7.89 11.40
N ASN A 33 -18.87 8.32 10.15
CA ASN A 33 -19.59 7.54 9.16
C ASN A 33 -18.75 6.31 8.75
N MET A 34 -19.26 5.13 9.00
CA MET A 34 -18.81 3.91 8.33
C MET A 34 -19.40 3.88 6.92
N ARG A 35 -18.55 3.76 5.90
CA ARG A 35 -18.93 3.91 4.50
C ARG A 35 -18.85 2.61 3.74
N SER A 36 -19.52 2.54 2.60
CA SER A 36 -19.55 1.34 1.76
C SER A 36 -18.29 1.15 0.90
N GLY A 37 -17.30 2.04 1.05
CA GLY A 37 -16.00 1.99 0.38
C GLY A 37 -15.00 2.96 1.00
N PRO A 38 -13.70 2.85 0.65
CA PRO A 38 -12.58 3.56 1.28
C PRO A 38 -12.42 5.01 0.79
N SER A 39 -13.51 5.78 0.84
CA SER A 39 -13.50 7.22 0.53
C SER A 39 -14.74 7.90 1.11
N THR A 40 -14.66 9.19 1.40
CA THR A 40 -15.79 10.01 1.84
C THR A 40 -16.90 10.12 0.81
N ARG A 41 -16.64 9.78 -0.44
CA ARG A 41 -17.61 9.78 -1.54
C ARG A 41 -18.58 8.61 -1.50
N TYR A 42 -18.19 7.48 -0.93
CA TYR A 42 -19.07 6.32 -0.82
C TYR A 42 -20.21 6.57 0.17
N PRO A 43 -21.40 6.00 -0.10
CA PRO A 43 -22.54 6.09 0.80
C PRO A 43 -22.19 5.68 2.24
N ALA A 44 -22.76 6.39 3.20
CA ALA A 44 -22.70 5.98 4.60
C ALA A 44 -23.58 4.76 4.83
N VAL A 45 -23.06 3.79 5.57
CA VAL A 45 -23.76 2.57 5.99
C VAL A 45 -24.44 2.77 7.33
N ILE A 46 -23.66 3.27 8.30
CA ILE A 46 -24.07 3.58 9.67
C ILE A 46 -23.10 4.58 10.28
N VAL A 47 -23.51 5.29 11.31
CA VAL A 47 -22.61 6.09 12.14
C VAL A 47 -22.06 5.20 13.26
N VAL A 48 -20.75 5.17 13.44
CA VAL A 48 -20.08 4.61 14.61
C VAL A 48 -19.95 5.73 15.64
N PRO A 49 -20.60 5.66 16.80
CA PRO A 49 -20.50 6.72 17.81
C PRO A 49 -19.10 6.76 18.43
N ALA A 50 -18.71 7.93 18.96
CA ALA A 50 -17.46 8.10 19.69
C ALA A 50 -17.34 7.09 20.85
N GLY A 51 -16.16 6.56 21.07
CA GLY A 51 -15.87 5.58 22.13
C GLY A 51 -16.32 4.15 21.84
N ASN A 52 -17.02 3.90 20.74
CA ASN A 52 -17.48 2.54 20.43
C ASN A 52 -16.35 1.70 19.85
N ARG A 53 -16.33 0.43 20.27
CA ARG A 53 -15.42 -0.57 19.74
C ARG A 53 -15.84 -0.99 18.34
N VAL A 54 -14.84 -1.13 17.48
CA VAL A 54 -14.94 -1.75 16.15
C VAL A 54 -13.89 -2.84 16.02
N ASP A 55 -14.15 -3.84 15.20
CA ASP A 55 -13.19 -4.88 14.87
C ASP A 55 -12.64 -4.65 13.47
N ILE A 56 -11.32 -4.40 13.37
CA ILE A 56 -10.63 -4.14 12.12
C ILE A 56 -10.36 -5.47 11.41
N ARG A 57 -10.82 -5.60 10.19
CA ARG A 57 -10.61 -6.78 9.32
C ARG A 57 -9.40 -6.63 8.40
N GLY A 58 -9.01 -5.39 8.13
CA GLY A 58 -7.85 -5.03 7.34
C GLY A 58 -7.85 -3.57 6.98
N CYS A 59 -6.68 -3.03 6.60
CA CYS A 59 -6.55 -1.64 6.18
C CYS A 59 -5.84 -1.56 4.83
N MET A 60 -6.10 -0.49 4.07
CA MET A 60 -5.43 -0.26 2.79
C MET A 60 -4.02 0.30 3.01
N SER A 61 -3.05 -0.17 2.22
CA SER A 61 -1.68 0.37 2.24
C SER A 61 -1.58 1.74 1.56
N SER A 62 -2.40 1.99 0.56
CA SER A 62 -2.37 3.22 -0.26
C SER A 62 -3.14 4.40 0.32
N ALA A 63 -4.01 4.13 1.30
CA ALA A 63 -4.83 5.14 1.95
C ALA A 63 -5.18 4.67 3.37
N ASN A 64 -5.25 5.60 4.34
CA ASN A 64 -5.56 5.23 5.72
C ASN A 64 -7.05 4.94 5.91
N TRP A 65 -7.57 3.92 5.22
CA TRP A 65 -8.92 3.42 5.34
C TRP A 65 -8.91 1.96 5.78
N CYS A 66 -9.71 1.66 6.78
CA CYS A 66 -9.82 0.32 7.36
C CYS A 66 -11.23 -0.24 7.18
N ASP A 67 -11.27 -1.48 6.73
CA ASP A 67 -12.49 -2.29 6.70
C ASP A 67 -12.77 -2.79 8.09
N VAL A 68 -13.92 -2.43 8.64
CA VAL A 68 -14.31 -2.70 10.03
C VAL A 68 -15.67 -3.36 10.13
N SER A 69 -15.89 -4.07 11.25
CA SER A 69 -17.20 -4.56 11.66
C SER A 69 -17.69 -3.79 12.87
N PHE A 70 -18.96 -3.35 12.85
CA PHE A 70 -19.64 -2.68 13.95
C PHE A 70 -21.13 -2.99 13.95
N ALA A 71 -21.67 -3.41 15.07
CA ALA A 71 -23.11 -3.68 15.26
C ALA A 71 -23.73 -4.58 14.16
N GLY A 72 -22.99 -5.60 13.71
CA GLY A 72 -23.44 -6.51 12.64
C GLY A 72 -23.29 -5.96 11.22
N TYR A 73 -22.83 -4.72 11.06
CA TYR A 73 -22.52 -4.11 9.77
C TYR A 73 -21.04 -4.24 9.43
N ARG A 74 -20.72 -4.22 8.14
CA ARG A 74 -19.37 -4.15 7.60
C ARG A 74 -19.22 -2.85 6.83
N GLY A 75 -18.03 -2.24 6.85
CA GLY A 75 -17.78 -1.02 6.09
C GLY A 75 -16.42 -0.40 6.38
N TRP A 76 -16.17 0.74 5.79
CA TRP A 76 -14.89 1.42 5.79
C TRP A 76 -14.92 2.67 6.67
N VAL A 77 -13.93 2.77 7.54
CA VAL A 77 -13.69 3.94 8.40
C VAL A 77 -12.25 4.40 8.19
N SER A 78 -12.03 5.72 8.18
CA SER A 78 -10.66 6.25 8.15
C SER A 78 -9.94 5.89 9.45
N GLY A 79 -8.74 5.33 9.34
CA GLY A 79 -7.89 4.97 10.48
C GLY A 79 -7.55 6.15 11.38
N SER A 80 -7.63 7.38 10.86
CA SER A 80 -7.43 8.61 11.66
C SER A 80 -8.49 8.79 12.76
N TYR A 81 -9.66 8.17 12.60
CA TYR A 81 -10.71 8.17 13.62
C TYR A 81 -10.74 6.91 14.48
N LEU A 82 -9.76 6.04 14.32
CA LEU A 82 -9.63 4.80 15.07
C LEU A 82 -8.41 4.86 15.98
N GLN A 83 -8.59 4.48 17.22
CA GLN A 83 -7.52 4.34 18.21
C GLN A 83 -7.49 2.93 18.77
N THR A 84 -6.30 2.44 19.01
CA THR A 84 -6.05 1.16 19.69
C THR A 84 -4.92 1.33 20.68
N THR A 85 -4.64 0.28 21.46
CA THR A 85 -3.53 0.25 22.40
C THR A 85 -2.36 -0.50 21.78
N TYR A 86 -1.20 0.14 21.72
CA TYR A 86 0.07 -0.47 21.33
C TYR A 86 1.14 -0.12 22.36
N SER A 87 1.83 -1.13 22.92
CA SER A 87 2.85 -0.95 23.97
C SER A 87 2.36 -0.03 25.10
N GLN A 88 1.16 -0.29 25.64
CA GLN A 88 0.50 0.45 26.72
C GLN A 88 0.16 1.92 26.40
N ARG A 89 0.25 2.34 25.15
CA ARG A 89 -0.11 3.68 24.69
C ARG A 89 -1.28 3.64 23.72
N ARG A 90 -2.12 4.65 23.76
CA ARG A 90 -3.13 4.86 22.73
C ARG A 90 -2.48 5.43 21.49
N VAL A 91 -2.68 4.76 20.36
CA VAL A 91 -2.16 5.17 19.04
C VAL A 91 -3.31 5.21 18.03
N SER A 92 -3.28 6.18 17.13
CA SER A 92 -4.19 6.18 15.99
C SER A 92 -3.80 5.09 15.00
N VAL A 93 -4.81 4.42 14.43
CA VAL A 93 -4.58 3.36 13.44
C VAL A 93 -4.03 3.99 12.16
N GLY A 94 -2.81 3.59 11.80
CA GLY A 94 -2.11 4.10 10.62
C GLY A 94 -1.14 3.08 10.05
N PRO A 95 -0.62 3.28 8.82
CA PRO A 95 0.22 2.29 8.12
C PRO A 95 1.41 1.79 8.93
N GLN A 96 2.03 2.65 9.75
CA GLN A 96 3.16 2.31 10.61
C GLN A 96 2.80 1.29 11.72
N TYR A 97 1.52 1.19 12.06
CA TYR A 97 1.03 0.28 13.10
C TYR A 97 0.36 -0.98 12.55
N TYR A 98 0.12 -1.09 11.23
CA TYR A 98 -0.59 -2.26 10.70
C TYR A 98 0.14 -3.56 11.02
N ARG A 99 1.41 -3.64 10.69
CA ARG A 99 2.22 -4.84 10.96
C ARG A 99 2.38 -5.15 12.45
N PRO A 100 2.74 -4.18 13.32
CA PRO A 100 2.86 -4.42 14.76
C PRO A 100 1.56 -4.84 15.45
N LEU A 101 0.40 -4.41 14.92
CA LEU A 101 -0.93 -4.76 15.44
C LEU A 101 -1.54 -6.00 14.78
N GLY A 102 -0.83 -6.66 13.88
CA GLY A 102 -1.36 -7.81 13.14
C GLY A 102 -2.53 -7.45 12.19
N ILE A 103 -2.65 -6.18 11.79
CA ILE A 103 -3.71 -5.73 10.87
C ILE A 103 -3.29 -6.09 9.44
N PRO A 104 -4.05 -6.93 8.73
CA PRO A 104 -3.73 -7.30 7.37
C PRO A 104 -3.93 -6.14 6.42
N THR A 105 -3.06 -6.07 5.39
CA THR A 105 -3.26 -5.15 4.27
C THR A 105 -4.24 -5.76 3.29
N VAL A 106 -5.25 -4.98 2.91
CA VAL A 106 -6.32 -5.40 2.01
C VAL A 106 -6.47 -4.45 0.83
N THR A 107 -7.04 -4.97 -0.25
CA THR A 107 -7.46 -4.20 -1.42
C THR A 107 -8.98 -4.11 -1.45
N PHE A 108 -9.51 -3.04 -2.05
CA PHE A 108 -10.92 -2.84 -2.23
C PHE A 108 -11.34 -3.10 -3.68
N SER A 109 -12.40 -3.90 -3.85
CA SER A 109 -13.08 -4.08 -5.13
C SER A 109 -14.58 -3.91 -4.88
N ILE A 110 -15.13 -2.87 -5.46
CA ILE A 110 -16.52 -2.47 -5.20
C ILE A 110 -17.50 -3.57 -5.56
N GLY A 111 -17.33 -4.24 -6.71
CA GLY A 111 -18.22 -5.32 -7.15
C GLY A 111 -18.31 -6.41 -6.11
N ARG A 112 -17.17 -7.01 -5.75
CA ARG A 112 -17.13 -8.10 -4.76
C ARG A 112 -17.60 -7.64 -3.39
N TYR A 113 -17.09 -6.51 -2.89
CA TYR A 113 -17.40 -6.05 -1.54
C TYR A 113 -18.88 -5.71 -1.36
N TRP A 114 -19.49 -5.07 -2.36
CA TRP A 114 -20.90 -4.73 -2.29
C TRP A 114 -21.82 -5.96 -2.48
N ASP A 115 -21.40 -6.91 -3.31
CA ASP A 115 -22.10 -8.18 -3.47
C ASP A 115 -22.11 -8.99 -2.16
N ASP A 116 -21.04 -8.96 -1.40
CA ASP A 116 -20.92 -9.70 -0.15
C ASP A 116 -21.70 -9.03 1.00
N HIS A 117 -21.76 -7.68 1.03
CA HIS A 117 -22.20 -6.96 2.22
C HIS A 117 -23.45 -6.09 2.04
N TYR A 118 -23.85 -5.73 0.81
CA TYR A 118 -24.84 -4.69 0.59
C TYR A 118 -25.97 -5.01 -0.39
N ARG A 119 -26.17 -6.25 -0.83
CA ARG A 119 -27.22 -6.62 -1.81
C ARG A 119 -28.62 -6.11 -1.46
N GLY A 120 -28.97 -6.01 -0.19
CA GLY A 120 -30.26 -5.51 0.30
C GLY A 120 -30.32 -3.99 0.56
N ARG A 121 -29.26 -3.23 0.28
CA ARG A 121 -29.21 -1.78 0.58
C ARG A 121 -29.71 -0.95 -0.59
N PRO A 122 -30.40 0.18 -0.35
CA PRO A 122 -30.92 1.02 -1.43
C PRO A 122 -29.87 1.46 -2.45
N PHE A 123 -28.66 1.83 -1.98
CA PHE A 123 -27.57 2.28 -2.83
C PHE A 123 -26.92 1.16 -3.68
N TYR A 124 -27.22 -0.10 -3.40
CA TYR A 124 -26.67 -1.22 -4.18
C TYR A 124 -27.06 -1.20 -5.66
N ARG A 125 -28.23 -0.62 -5.97
CA ARG A 125 -28.69 -0.47 -7.37
C ARG A 125 -27.74 0.39 -8.22
N ASP A 126 -27.04 1.31 -7.58
CA ASP A 126 -26.13 2.26 -8.25
C ASP A 126 -24.67 1.74 -8.33
N ARG A 127 -24.42 0.47 -7.96
CA ARG A 127 -23.06 -0.09 -7.86
C ARG A 127 -22.25 0.07 -9.15
N ASP A 128 -22.89 -0.06 -10.32
CA ASP A 128 -22.18 0.04 -11.61
C ASP A 128 -21.64 1.45 -11.86
N ARG A 129 -22.38 2.48 -11.46
CA ARG A 129 -21.89 3.87 -11.48
C ARG A 129 -20.62 4.07 -10.65
N TRP A 130 -20.56 3.41 -9.49
CA TRP A 130 -19.42 3.50 -8.60
C TRP A 130 -18.23 2.68 -9.12
N ARG A 131 -18.47 1.55 -9.74
CA ARG A 131 -17.45 0.69 -10.35
C ARG A 131 -16.72 1.42 -11.49
N ASP A 132 -17.45 2.00 -12.42
CA ASP A 132 -16.86 2.75 -13.54
C ASP A 132 -16.04 3.96 -13.07
N GLY A 133 -16.45 4.58 -11.95
CA GLY A 133 -15.72 5.69 -11.35
C GLY A 133 -14.42 5.27 -10.68
N ASP A 134 -14.33 4.09 -10.11
CA ASP A 134 -13.11 3.54 -9.49
C ASP A 134 -12.12 3.05 -10.55
N ASP A 135 -12.59 2.31 -11.55
CA ASP A 135 -11.74 1.80 -12.65
C ASP A 135 -11.05 2.95 -13.41
N ARG A 136 -11.76 4.05 -13.67
CA ARG A 136 -11.17 5.25 -14.29
C ARG A 136 -10.08 5.89 -13.43
N ARG A 137 -10.30 5.99 -12.13
CA ARG A 137 -9.31 6.60 -11.22
C ARG A 137 -8.08 5.75 -11.02
N ASP A 138 -8.25 4.44 -11.00
CA ASP A 138 -7.10 3.53 -10.89
C ASP A 138 -6.30 3.57 -12.20
N ALA A 139 -6.96 3.64 -13.36
CA ALA A 139 -6.31 3.86 -14.65
C ALA A 139 -5.58 5.22 -14.73
N ASP A 140 -6.16 6.29 -14.20
CA ASP A 140 -5.52 7.61 -14.16
C ASP A 140 -4.31 7.63 -13.21
N ARG A 141 -4.41 7.02 -12.02
CA ARG A 141 -3.28 6.87 -11.08
C ARG A 141 -2.13 6.05 -11.68
N ASP A 142 -2.45 4.98 -12.40
CA ASP A 142 -1.43 4.16 -13.06
C ASP A 142 -0.78 4.91 -14.22
N ARG A 143 -1.54 5.75 -14.93
CA ARG A 143 -1.00 6.63 -15.96
C ARG A 143 -0.04 7.66 -15.36
N ASP A 144 -0.44 8.33 -14.27
CA ASP A 144 0.38 9.32 -13.58
C ASP A 144 1.67 8.70 -13.05
N ARG A 145 1.60 7.50 -12.45
CA ARG A 145 2.78 6.76 -12.00
C ARG A 145 3.74 6.42 -13.13
N ARG A 146 3.22 6.05 -14.31
CA ARG A 146 4.05 5.77 -15.49
C ARG A 146 4.75 7.03 -15.99
N VAL A 147 4.02 8.15 -16.06
CA VAL A 147 4.59 9.45 -16.45
C VAL A 147 5.68 9.89 -15.47
N ASP A 148 5.47 9.75 -14.17
CA ASP A 148 6.47 10.09 -13.14
C ASP A 148 7.71 9.19 -13.21
N ASN A 149 7.54 7.90 -13.47
CA ASN A 149 8.65 6.98 -13.64
C ASN A 149 9.46 7.28 -14.91
N ASP A 150 8.79 7.57 -16.03
CA ASP A 150 9.43 7.99 -17.28
C ASP A 150 10.20 9.31 -17.12
N ARG A 151 9.64 10.24 -16.35
CA ARG A 151 10.31 11.51 -16.05
C ARG A 151 11.57 11.31 -15.22
N ARG A 152 11.49 10.50 -14.17
CA ARG A 152 12.65 10.15 -13.33
C ARG A 152 13.73 9.43 -14.15
N GLY A 153 13.34 8.45 -14.97
CA GLY A 153 14.28 7.76 -15.85
C GLY A 153 15.01 8.71 -16.80
N ARG A 154 14.32 9.69 -17.39
CA ARG A 154 14.93 10.71 -18.26
C ARG A 154 15.83 11.70 -17.50
N GLU A 155 15.50 12.01 -16.25
CA GLU A 155 16.33 12.86 -15.39
C GLU A 155 17.62 12.14 -14.97
N ASP A 156 17.51 10.85 -14.62
CA ASP A 156 18.67 10.01 -14.30
C ASP A 156 19.58 9.80 -15.52
N ASP A 157 19.03 9.52 -16.70
CA ASP A 157 19.80 9.42 -17.95
C ASP A 157 20.52 10.73 -18.30
N ARG A 158 19.87 11.90 -18.08
CA ARG A 158 20.51 13.20 -18.28
C ARG A 158 21.61 13.46 -17.27
N ARG A 159 21.44 12.98 -16.04
CA ARG A 159 22.47 13.12 -14.98
C ARG A 159 23.68 12.28 -15.30
N VAL A 160 23.46 11.01 -15.64
CA VAL A 160 24.52 10.08 -16.08
C VAL A 160 25.24 10.64 -17.30
N ARG A 161 24.51 11.15 -18.30
CA ARG A 161 25.10 11.74 -19.51
C ARG A 161 25.96 12.96 -19.21
N ARG A 162 25.56 13.83 -18.28
CA ARG A 162 26.39 14.99 -17.85
C ARG A 162 27.65 14.56 -17.09
N GLU A 163 27.54 13.47 -16.30
CA GLU A 163 28.66 12.95 -15.52
C GLU A 163 29.69 12.23 -16.40
N PHE A 164 29.22 11.61 -17.51
CA PHE A 164 30.05 10.93 -18.50
C PHE A 164 30.30 11.74 -19.77
N GLU A 165 29.81 12.97 -19.87
CA GLU A 165 30.17 13.84 -21.00
C GLU A 165 31.68 14.12 -20.91
N PRO A 166 32.50 13.62 -21.87
CA PRO A 166 33.92 13.88 -21.81
C PRO A 166 34.08 15.39 -21.89
N GLN A 167 34.54 15.98 -20.81
CA GLN A 167 35.04 17.38 -20.90
C GLN A 167 36.08 17.35 -22.01
N ASP A 168 35.80 18.07 -23.09
CA ASP A 168 36.75 18.19 -24.19
C ASP A 168 37.95 19.03 -23.67
N ASP A 169 38.80 18.34 -22.90
CA ASP A 169 39.99 18.88 -22.27
C ASP A 169 41.14 19.03 -23.27
N ARG A 170 40.85 18.74 -24.59
CA ARG A 170 41.84 18.84 -25.64
C ARG A 170 42.44 20.25 -25.69
N ASP A 171 41.62 21.28 -25.44
CA ASP A 171 42.08 22.67 -25.44
C ASP A 171 42.82 23.07 -24.15
N ARG A 172 42.65 22.36 -23.05
CA ARG A 172 43.30 22.61 -21.78
C ARG A 172 44.59 21.82 -21.56
N HIS A 173 44.71 20.68 -22.25
CA HIS A 173 45.87 19.82 -22.07
C HIS A 173 47.12 20.46 -22.72
N PRO A 174 48.22 20.62 -21.98
CA PRO A 174 49.43 21.30 -22.49
C PRO A 174 49.96 20.75 -23.80
N VAL A 175 49.85 19.44 -24.02
CA VAL A 175 50.31 18.78 -25.24
C VAL A 175 49.52 19.21 -26.47
N PHE A 176 48.20 19.34 -26.36
CA PHE A 176 47.37 19.76 -27.50
C PHE A 176 47.53 21.25 -27.79
N ARG A 177 47.81 22.07 -26.77
CA ARG A 177 48.19 23.49 -26.98
C ARG A 177 49.48 23.59 -27.74
N MET A 178 50.54 22.88 -27.31
CA MET A 178 51.82 22.89 -28.00
C MET A 178 51.70 22.34 -29.44
N MET A 179 50.91 21.33 -29.66
CA MET A 179 50.66 20.81 -31.02
C MET A 179 49.96 21.87 -31.89
N ARG A 180 48.98 22.59 -31.38
CA ARG A 180 48.29 23.66 -32.12
C ARG A 180 49.25 24.78 -32.47
N GLU A 181 50.04 25.27 -31.51
CA GLU A 181 51.03 26.31 -31.72
C GLU A 181 52.15 25.91 -32.71
N ARG A 182 52.46 24.61 -32.77
CA ARG A 182 53.38 24.05 -33.74
C ARG A 182 52.79 24.02 -35.15
N CYS A 183 51.50 23.61 -35.27
CA CYS A 183 50.77 23.60 -36.53
C CYS A 183 50.55 25.01 -37.09
N GLU A 184 50.33 26.01 -36.25
CA GLU A 184 50.19 27.41 -36.65
C GLU A 184 51.50 27.99 -37.18
N ARG A 185 52.64 27.57 -36.61
CA ARG A 185 53.99 28.02 -37.06
C ARG A 185 54.49 27.30 -38.28
N ASP A 186 54.18 26.04 -38.42
CA ASP A 186 54.60 25.21 -39.57
C ASP A 186 53.45 24.26 -39.98
N PRO A 187 52.61 24.66 -40.96
CA PRO A 187 51.52 23.84 -41.47
C PRO A 187 51.93 22.49 -42.03
N SER A 188 53.21 22.29 -42.41
CA SER A 188 53.75 21.04 -42.94
C SER A 188 53.97 20.00 -41.83
N ALA A 189 54.08 20.41 -40.58
CA ALA A 189 54.28 19.51 -39.42
C ALA A 189 52.98 18.82 -38.96
N CYS A 190 51.85 19.10 -39.58
CA CYS A 190 50.51 18.59 -39.22
C CYS A 190 49.87 17.69 -40.28
N ARG A 191 50.65 17.12 -41.17
CA ARG A 191 50.23 16.11 -42.14
C ARG A 191 50.59 14.71 -41.68
#